data_4b5a9235379848afc4ad0c4ae95b2e0b
#
_entry.id   4b5a9235379848afc4ad0c4ae95b2e0b
#
_cell.length_a   1.000
_cell.length_b   1.000
_cell.length_c   1.000
_cell.angle_alpha   90.00
_cell.angle_beta   90.00
_cell.angle_gamma   90.00
#
_symmetry.space_group_name_H-M   'P 1'
#
loop_
_entity.id
_entity.type
_entity.pdbx_description
1 polymer ?
#
loop_
_entity_poly.entity_id
_entity_poly.type
_entity_poly.pdbx_seq_one_letter_code
_entity_poly.pdbx_strand_id
1 'polypeptide(L)'
;PRQAISIPAMFGLAVLILKKGASMGVKALYVVIGILFLSLVMFFLGGPEADFDPGITIDNTSMRNPQDFFLVFAIIFPAFTGMTAGVGLSGDLKDPKKSIPLGSLSATIVGMVIYVFIALKLFSSASTDDLVNDQLIMSKIALWGPIIPIGLAAATISSALGSFMVAPRTLQAIGGDNVFPRQSTNKWVAKGTEKNNEPRNATILTSVIALVFVLMGDVNAVAEVISMFFMVTYGSLCLISFMQHFAADPSYRPSFKSKWYLSLLGAIMCIFLMFKINTPYAIAAILLMV
;
A
#
# COMPACT_ATOMS: atom_id res chain seq x y z
N PRO A 1 8.32 14.41 -18.16
CA PRO A 1 7.20 13.50 -18.50
C PRO A 1 7.30 12.20 -17.73
N ARG A 2 6.72 12.21 -16.53
CA ARG A 2 6.66 11.02 -15.63
C ARG A 2 6.01 9.82 -16.33
N GLN A 3 4.98 10.07 -17.14
CA GLN A 3 4.23 9.08 -17.91
C GLN A 3 5.08 8.31 -18.93
N ALA A 4 6.13 8.92 -19.51
CA ALA A 4 7.02 8.27 -20.45
C ALA A 4 7.82 7.10 -19.82
N ILE A 5 7.97 7.09 -18.50
CA ILE A 5 8.62 6.01 -17.75
C ILE A 5 7.56 5.08 -17.15
N SER A 6 6.50 5.64 -16.56
CA SER A 6 5.48 4.87 -15.83
C SER A 6 4.67 3.94 -16.72
N ILE A 7 4.29 4.40 -17.93
CA ILE A 7 3.51 3.58 -18.86
C ILE A 7 4.30 2.34 -19.33
N PRO A 8 5.53 2.46 -19.88
CA PRO A 8 6.31 1.29 -20.26
C PRO A 8 6.63 0.35 -19.09
N ALA A 9 6.90 0.91 -17.90
CA ALA A 9 7.14 0.12 -16.70
C ALA A 9 5.91 -0.71 -16.31
N MET A 10 4.71 -0.10 -16.31
CA MET A 10 3.45 -0.79 -16.03
C MET A 10 3.19 -1.92 -17.04
N PHE A 11 3.34 -1.65 -18.35
CA PHE A 11 3.19 -2.69 -19.38
C PHE A 11 4.23 -3.80 -19.22
N GLY A 12 5.48 -3.46 -18.92
CA GLY A 12 6.54 -4.43 -18.65
C GLY A 12 6.20 -5.37 -17.48
N LEU A 13 5.68 -4.83 -16.38
CA LEU A 13 5.23 -5.60 -15.24
C LEU A 13 4.03 -6.49 -15.58
N ALA A 14 3.02 -5.96 -16.28
CA ALA A 14 1.86 -6.75 -16.72
C ALA A 14 2.27 -7.93 -17.60
N VAL A 15 3.15 -7.70 -18.59
CA VAL A 15 3.68 -8.75 -19.48
C VAL A 15 4.52 -9.76 -18.70
N LEU A 16 5.31 -9.32 -17.73
CA LEU A 16 6.13 -10.20 -16.90
C LEU A 16 5.24 -11.16 -16.09
N ILE A 17 4.21 -10.66 -15.43
CA ILE A 17 3.26 -11.48 -14.68
C ILE A 17 2.51 -12.44 -15.58
N LEU A 18 2.00 -11.97 -16.74
CA LEU A 18 1.29 -12.82 -17.70
C LEU A 18 2.15 -13.96 -18.28
N LYS A 19 3.47 -13.73 -18.47
CA LYS A 19 4.37 -14.74 -19.04
C LYS A 19 4.99 -15.68 -18.03
N LYS A 20 5.32 -15.18 -16.83
CA LYS A 20 6.13 -15.93 -15.85
C LYS A 20 5.39 -16.29 -14.57
N GLY A 21 4.17 -15.76 -14.37
CA GLY A 21 3.34 -16.02 -13.20
C GLY A 21 3.87 -15.40 -11.91
N ALA A 22 3.15 -15.63 -10.81
CA ALA A 22 3.44 -15.02 -9.51
C ALA A 22 4.73 -15.52 -8.83
N SER A 23 5.18 -16.74 -9.12
CA SER A 23 6.37 -17.33 -8.46
C SER A 23 7.65 -16.53 -8.69
N MET A 24 7.78 -15.91 -9.87
CA MET A 24 8.91 -15.04 -10.18
C MET A 24 8.79 -13.67 -9.49
N GLY A 25 7.56 -13.17 -9.32
CA GLY A 25 7.29 -11.94 -8.56
C GLY A 25 7.78 -12.06 -7.11
N VAL A 26 7.49 -13.17 -6.43
CA VAL A 26 7.93 -13.41 -5.05
C VAL A 26 9.46 -13.42 -4.93
N LYS A 27 10.19 -14.04 -5.87
CA LYS A 27 11.67 -14.01 -5.86
C LYS A 27 12.22 -12.60 -6.05
N ALA A 28 11.60 -11.80 -6.92
CA ALA A 28 11.99 -10.40 -7.12
C ALA A 28 11.80 -9.57 -5.84
N LEU A 29 10.75 -9.85 -5.05
CA LEU A 29 10.50 -9.16 -3.79
C LEU A 29 11.66 -9.30 -2.78
N TYR A 30 12.32 -10.45 -2.69
CA TYR A 30 13.47 -10.62 -1.79
C TYR A 30 14.64 -9.71 -2.16
N VAL A 31 14.93 -9.56 -3.47
CA VAL A 31 15.98 -8.66 -3.96
C VAL A 31 15.63 -7.21 -3.64
N VAL A 32 14.39 -6.84 -3.90
CA VAL A 32 13.88 -5.48 -3.63
C VAL A 32 13.95 -5.15 -2.14
N ILE A 33 13.54 -6.07 -1.26
CA ILE A 33 13.63 -5.89 0.19
C ILE A 33 15.10 -5.66 0.61
N GLY A 34 16.03 -6.44 0.06
CA GLY A 34 17.46 -6.25 0.32
C GLY A 34 17.95 -4.85 -0.06
N ILE A 35 17.58 -4.36 -1.25
CA ILE A 35 17.92 -3.00 -1.71
C ILE A 35 17.29 -1.94 -0.82
N LEU A 36 16.03 -2.13 -0.44
CA LEU A 36 15.29 -1.20 0.44
C LEU A 36 15.97 -1.09 1.82
N PHE A 37 16.27 -2.21 2.46
CA PHE A 37 16.98 -2.20 3.74
C PHE A 37 18.36 -1.58 3.64
N LEU A 38 19.11 -1.87 2.57
CA LEU A 38 20.39 -1.25 2.32
C LEU A 38 20.27 0.27 2.19
N SER A 39 19.27 0.76 1.46
CA SER A 39 19.05 2.19 1.31
C SER A 39 18.69 2.86 2.65
N LEU A 40 17.87 2.20 3.49
CA LEU A 40 17.56 2.69 4.83
C LEU A 40 18.80 2.74 5.73
N VAL A 41 19.61 1.69 5.73
CA VAL A 41 20.87 1.68 6.50
C VAL A 41 21.79 2.81 6.06
N MET A 42 21.98 3.00 4.74
CA MET A 42 22.80 4.09 4.22
C MET A 42 22.25 5.48 4.55
N PHE A 43 20.92 5.62 4.60
CA PHE A 43 20.28 6.86 5.05
C PHE A 43 20.54 7.14 6.53
N PHE A 44 20.37 6.15 7.40
CA PHE A 44 20.58 6.34 8.84
C PHE A 44 22.05 6.53 9.22
N LEU A 45 22.98 5.95 8.47
CA LEU A 45 24.44 6.14 8.66
C LEU A 45 24.95 7.47 8.08
N GLY A 46 24.14 8.16 7.27
CA GLY A 46 24.53 9.46 6.69
C GLY A 46 24.55 10.58 7.72
N GLY A 47 25.12 11.72 7.31
CA GLY A 47 25.24 12.94 8.14
C GLY A 47 24.13 13.96 7.85
N PRO A 48 24.07 15.06 8.62
CA PRO A 48 23.26 16.22 8.26
C PRO A 48 23.78 16.86 6.97
N GLU A 49 22.94 17.64 6.30
CA GLU A 49 23.36 18.44 5.14
C GLU A 49 24.50 19.40 5.51
N ALA A 50 25.41 19.67 4.58
CA ALA A 50 26.69 20.34 4.85
C ALA A 50 26.54 21.73 5.49
N ASP A 51 25.45 22.44 5.21
CA ASP A 51 25.17 23.79 5.73
C ASP A 51 24.15 23.81 6.87
N PHE A 52 23.74 22.63 7.37
CA PHE A 52 22.75 22.50 8.41
C PHE A 52 23.40 22.46 9.80
N ASP A 53 23.18 23.53 10.57
CA ASP A 53 23.52 23.56 12.01
C ASP A 53 22.36 22.92 12.80
N PRO A 54 22.57 21.76 13.44
CA PRO A 54 21.55 21.08 14.24
C PRO A 54 21.28 21.78 15.58
N GLY A 55 21.23 23.09 15.61
CA GLY A 55 20.82 23.89 16.77
C GLY A 55 19.36 23.62 17.17
N ILE A 56 19.00 22.32 17.26
CA ILE A 56 17.68 21.83 17.61
C ILE A 56 17.50 22.00 19.12
N THR A 57 16.97 23.14 19.52
CA THR A 57 16.32 23.27 20.81
C THR A 57 14.87 22.82 20.66
N ILE A 58 14.32 22.18 21.68
CA ILE A 58 12.91 21.76 21.77
C ILE A 58 11.96 22.93 21.42
N ASP A 59 12.39 24.16 21.64
CA ASP A 59 11.66 25.40 21.28
C ASP A 59 11.46 25.60 19.78
N ASN A 60 12.26 24.99 18.91
CA ASN A 60 12.09 25.06 17.45
C ASN A 60 11.06 24.04 16.88
N THR A 61 10.45 23.23 17.72
CA THR A 61 9.38 22.29 17.35
C THR A 61 8.02 22.98 17.16
N SER A 62 7.90 24.28 17.37
CA SER A 62 6.69 25.02 17.06
C SER A 62 6.45 25.00 15.54
N MET A 63 5.42 24.30 15.11
CA MET A 63 5.03 24.23 13.70
C MET A 63 4.65 25.65 13.21
N ARG A 64 5.50 26.24 12.38
CA ARG A 64 5.13 27.45 11.65
C ARG A 64 4.25 27.06 10.48
N ASN A 65 3.01 27.57 10.43
CA ASN A 65 2.02 27.28 9.37
C ASN A 65 1.77 25.78 9.14
N PRO A 66 1.24 25.03 10.13
CA PRO A 66 0.97 23.62 9.96
C PRO A 66 -0.07 23.42 8.87
N GLN A 67 0.18 22.45 7.98
CA GLN A 67 -0.83 21.97 7.05
C GLN A 67 -1.98 21.27 7.80
N ASP A 68 -3.16 21.21 7.16
CA ASP A 68 -4.30 20.50 7.76
C ASP A 68 -3.91 19.03 8.06
N PHE A 69 -4.14 18.60 9.29
CA PHE A 69 -3.84 17.26 9.75
C PHE A 69 -4.43 16.18 8.83
N PHE A 70 -5.68 16.35 8.39
CA PHE A 70 -6.34 15.34 7.57
C PHE A 70 -5.77 15.27 6.15
N LEU A 71 -5.28 16.39 5.61
CA LEU A 71 -4.58 16.42 4.33
C LEU A 71 -3.24 15.67 4.43
N VAL A 72 -2.44 15.98 5.44
CA VAL A 72 -1.16 15.28 5.68
C VAL A 72 -1.39 13.79 5.94
N PHE A 73 -2.41 13.46 6.73
CA PHE A 73 -2.79 12.08 6.99
C PHE A 73 -3.16 11.33 5.70
N ALA A 74 -3.93 11.95 4.79
CA ALA A 74 -4.31 11.33 3.51
C ALA A 74 -3.10 11.00 2.63
N ILE A 75 -2.08 11.86 2.65
CA ILE A 75 -0.84 11.68 1.88
C ILE A 75 0.04 10.59 2.49
N ILE A 76 0.13 10.52 3.82
CA ILE A 76 1.00 9.56 4.53
C ILE A 76 0.32 8.19 4.66
N PHE A 77 -1.01 8.13 4.77
CA PHE A 77 -1.75 6.90 5.04
C PHE A 77 -1.44 5.74 4.09
N PRO A 78 -1.29 5.93 2.76
CA PRO A 78 -0.91 4.86 1.84
C PRO A 78 0.38 4.14 2.21
N ALA A 79 1.31 4.81 2.89
CA ALA A 79 2.57 4.21 3.34
C ALA A 79 2.36 3.10 4.40
N PHE A 80 1.23 3.11 5.12
CA PHE A 80 0.87 2.11 6.13
C PHE A 80 -0.12 1.05 5.62
N THR A 81 -0.40 1.05 4.33
CA THR A 81 -1.35 0.13 3.68
C THR A 81 -0.63 -1.08 3.09
N GLY A 82 -1.41 -2.02 2.52
CA GLY A 82 -0.85 -3.20 1.82
C GLY A 82 -0.92 -4.51 2.62
N MET A 83 -1.39 -4.51 3.88
CA MET A 83 -1.50 -5.75 4.66
C MET A 83 -2.47 -6.78 4.06
N THR A 84 -3.42 -6.36 3.23
CA THR A 84 -4.31 -7.25 2.48
C THR A 84 -3.60 -8.05 1.38
N ALA A 85 -2.41 -7.63 0.95
CA ALA A 85 -1.62 -8.38 -0.03
C ALA A 85 -1.25 -9.79 0.48
N GLY A 86 -0.96 -9.94 1.77
CA GLY A 86 -0.72 -11.24 2.40
C GLY A 86 -1.93 -12.16 2.32
N VAL A 87 -3.14 -11.62 2.45
CA VAL A 87 -4.40 -12.37 2.32
C VAL A 87 -4.60 -12.82 0.87
N GLY A 88 -4.37 -11.95 -0.11
CA GLY A 88 -4.49 -12.27 -1.53
C GLY A 88 -3.50 -13.33 -2.04
N LEU A 89 -2.41 -13.54 -1.31
CA LEU A 89 -1.40 -14.58 -1.59
C LEU A 89 -1.49 -15.78 -0.63
N SER A 90 -2.59 -15.91 0.11
CA SER A 90 -2.77 -16.96 1.13
C SER A 90 -2.61 -18.39 0.58
N GLY A 91 -3.00 -18.62 -0.67
CA GLY A 91 -2.85 -19.92 -1.34
C GLY A 91 -1.40 -20.33 -1.62
N ASP A 92 -0.46 -19.39 -1.62
CA ASP A 92 0.97 -19.66 -1.84
C ASP A 92 1.73 -19.86 -0.51
N LEU A 93 1.08 -19.69 0.64
CA LEU A 93 1.68 -19.79 1.96
C LEU A 93 1.55 -21.21 2.54
N LYS A 94 2.62 -21.72 3.18
CA LYS A 94 2.63 -23.02 3.84
C LYS A 94 1.67 -23.10 5.04
N ASP A 95 1.60 -22.04 5.84
CA ASP A 95 0.69 -21.90 6.99
C ASP A 95 0.11 -20.48 7.04
N PRO A 96 -0.94 -20.21 6.24
CA PRO A 96 -1.50 -18.87 6.16
C PRO A 96 -2.11 -18.38 7.48
N LYS A 97 -2.63 -19.30 8.33
CA LYS A 97 -3.27 -18.95 9.60
C LYS A 97 -2.30 -18.31 10.59
N LYS A 98 -1.02 -18.66 10.54
CA LYS A 98 0.05 -18.06 11.37
C LYS A 98 0.80 -16.98 10.63
N SER A 99 1.13 -17.22 9.36
CA SER A 99 2.00 -16.34 8.60
C SER A 99 1.35 -15.00 8.30
N ILE A 100 0.06 -14.96 8.00
CA ILE A 100 -0.63 -13.70 7.68
C ILE A 100 -0.72 -12.78 8.91
N PRO A 101 -1.28 -13.20 10.06
CA PRO A 101 -1.37 -12.31 11.22
C PRO A 101 0.00 -11.85 11.72
N LEU A 102 0.94 -12.78 11.86
CA LEU A 102 2.28 -12.46 12.36
C LEU A 102 3.05 -11.56 11.39
N GLY A 103 3.03 -11.89 10.10
CA GLY A 103 3.72 -11.11 9.07
C GLY A 103 3.14 -9.71 8.91
N SER A 104 1.81 -9.59 8.85
CA SER A 104 1.14 -8.29 8.69
C SER A 104 1.35 -7.39 9.91
N LEU A 105 1.16 -7.92 11.13
CA LEU A 105 1.35 -7.15 12.36
C LEU A 105 2.81 -6.73 12.55
N SER A 106 3.76 -7.65 12.37
CA SER A 106 5.18 -7.33 12.53
C SER A 106 5.65 -6.32 11.48
N ALA A 107 5.25 -6.46 10.22
CA ALA A 107 5.59 -5.52 9.17
C ALA A 107 5.02 -4.12 9.45
N THR A 108 3.76 -4.05 9.91
CA THR A 108 3.13 -2.76 10.25
C THR A 108 3.85 -2.09 11.43
N ILE A 109 4.11 -2.82 12.52
CA ILE A 109 4.79 -2.26 13.70
C ILE A 109 6.21 -1.81 13.36
N VAL A 110 6.99 -2.65 12.67
CA VAL A 110 8.35 -2.31 12.24
C VAL A 110 8.34 -1.10 11.31
N GLY A 111 7.40 -1.06 10.35
CA GLY A 111 7.22 0.08 9.46
C GLY A 111 6.94 1.37 10.21
N MET A 112 5.99 1.35 11.17
CA MET A 112 5.67 2.53 12.00
C MET A 112 6.90 3.03 12.76
N VAL A 113 7.66 2.14 13.38
CA VAL A 113 8.90 2.50 14.10
C VAL A 113 9.92 3.13 13.15
N ILE A 114 10.15 2.53 11.97
CA ILE A 114 11.07 3.07 10.96
C ILE A 114 10.63 4.46 10.49
N TYR A 115 9.33 4.69 10.23
CA TYR A 115 8.82 6.00 9.81
C TYR A 115 9.04 7.08 10.87
N VAL A 116 8.86 6.76 12.16
CA VAL A 116 9.16 7.69 13.25
C VAL A 116 10.66 8.05 13.24
N PHE A 117 11.55 7.07 13.09
CA PHE A 117 13.00 7.34 13.03
C PHE A 117 13.40 8.11 11.77
N ILE A 118 12.76 7.85 10.62
CA ILE A 118 12.98 8.63 9.39
C ILE A 118 12.59 10.10 9.62
N ALA A 119 11.42 10.34 10.21
CA ALA A 119 10.95 11.70 10.49
C ALA A 119 11.91 12.44 11.44
N LEU A 120 12.36 11.78 12.52
CA LEU A 120 13.33 12.35 13.44
C LEU A 120 14.67 12.64 12.75
N LYS A 121 15.16 11.70 11.91
CA LYS A 121 16.41 11.88 11.16
C LYS A 121 16.31 13.03 10.17
N LEU A 122 15.23 13.16 9.42
CA LEU A 122 14.98 14.26 8.49
C LEU A 122 14.95 15.59 9.22
N PHE A 123 14.18 15.67 10.30
CA PHE A 123 14.10 16.88 11.14
C PHE A 123 15.45 17.32 11.71
N SER A 124 16.30 16.36 12.07
CA SER A 124 17.63 16.61 12.63
C SER A 124 18.76 16.79 11.61
N SER A 125 18.46 16.71 10.31
CA SER A 125 19.51 16.66 9.28
C SER A 125 19.32 17.64 8.14
N ALA A 126 18.17 18.31 8.04
CA ALA A 126 17.88 19.26 6.95
C ALA A 126 17.01 20.43 7.42
N SER A 127 17.11 21.56 6.74
CA SER A 127 16.28 22.73 6.99
C SER A 127 14.83 22.49 6.59
N THR A 128 13.88 23.25 7.18
CA THR A 128 12.46 23.17 6.80
C THR A 128 12.25 23.54 5.34
N ASP A 129 13.00 24.50 4.81
CA ASP A 129 12.89 24.93 3.43
C ASP A 129 13.35 23.84 2.45
N ASP A 130 14.45 23.13 2.78
CA ASP A 130 14.94 22.00 1.98
C ASP A 130 13.97 20.82 2.02
N LEU A 131 13.40 20.52 3.19
CA LEU A 131 12.40 19.45 3.34
C LEU A 131 11.15 19.69 2.48
N VAL A 132 10.77 20.96 2.27
CA VAL A 132 9.60 21.33 1.45
C VAL A 132 9.92 21.34 -0.04
N ASN A 133 11.09 21.84 -0.43
CA ASN A 133 11.41 22.13 -1.82
C ASN A 133 12.23 21.02 -2.52
N ASP A 134 12.98 20.22 -1.78
CA ASP A 134 13.80 19.14 -2.33
C ASP A 134 13.20 17.75 -2.08
N GLN A 135 12.56 17.20 -3.10
CA GLN A 135 11.97 15.84 -3.03
C GLN A 135 13.02 14.71 -2.85
N LEU A 136 14.30 14.99 -3.09
CA LEU A 136 15.40 14.03 -2.97
C LEU A 136 16.34 14.37 -1.81
N ILE A 137 15.91 15.16 -0.84
CA ILE A 137 16.71 15.57 0.32
C ILE A 137 17.34 14.37 1.05
N MET A 138 16.67 13.23 1.10
CA MET A 138 17.22 12.00 1.67
C MET A 138 18.51 11.56 0.97
N SER A 139 18.69 11.87 -0.31
CA SER A 139 19.93 11.57 -1.05
C SER A 139 21.11 12.42 -0.61
N LYS A 140 20.86 13.65 -0.15
CA LYS A 140 21.92 14.52 0.38
C LYS A 140 22.33 14.11 1.80
N ILE A 141 21.39 13.59 2.58
CA ILE A 141 21.62 13.11 3.95
C ILE A 141 22.29 11.74 3.97
N ALA A 142 21.98 10.86 3.00
CA ALA A 142 22.47 9.48 2.99
C ALA A 142 24.00 9.42 2.81
N LEU A 143 24.65 8.41 3.43
CA LEU A 143 26.08 8.15 3.30
C LEU A 143 26.53 8.03 1.83
N TRP A 144 25.67 7.47 0.98
CA TRP A 144 25.85 7.39 -0.46
C TRP A 144 24.54 7.75 -1.15
N GLY A 145 24.43 9.00 -1.60
CA GLY A 145 23.21 9.59 -2.14
C GLY A 145 22.50 8.79 -3.22
N PRO A 146 23.20 8.22 -4.22
CA PRO A 146 22.54 7.47 -5.31
C PRO A 146 21.75 6.24 -4.86
N ILE A 147 21.99 5.71 -3.66
CA ILE A 147 21.24 4.56 -3.13
C ILE A 147 19.77 4.89 -2.88
N ILE A 148 19.43 6.14 -2.59
CA ILE A 148 18.06 6.56 -2.28
C ILE A 148 17.15 6.45 -3.50
N PRO A 149 17.45 7.05 -4.68
CA PRO A 149 16.67 6.81 -5.88
C PRO A 149 16.56 5.33 -6.29
N ILE A 150 17.64 4.56 -6.09
CA ILE A 150 17.63 3.10 -6.35
C ILE A 150 16.68 2.40 -5.40
N GLY A 151 16.72 2.72 -4.10
CA GLY A 151 15.81 2.18 -3.10
C GLY A 151 14.35 2.57 -3.37
N LEU A 152 14.11 3.82 -3.76
CA LEU A 152 12.78 4.31 -4.15
C LEU A 152 12.23 3.57 -5.37
N ALA A 153 13.04 3.38 -6.40
CA ALA A 153 12.66 2.61 -7.59
C ALA A 153 12.35 1.16 -7.23
N ALA A 154 13.18 0.53 -6.40
CA ALA A 154 12.96 -0.83 -5.90
C ALA A 154 11.65 -0.93 -5.11
N ALA A 155 11.38 -0.04 -4.16
CA ALA A 155 10.16 0.00 -3.38
C ALA A 155 8.92 0.18 -4.26
N THR A 156 8.98 1.08 -5.24
CA THR A 156 7.89 1.34 -6.19
C THR A 156 7.58 0.12 -7.06
N ILE A 157 8.61 -0.54 -7.59
CA ILE A 157 8.48 -1.77 -8.39
C ILE A 157 7.89 -2.89 -7.53
N SER A 158 8.33 -3.02 -6.28
CA SER A 158 7.80 -4.02 -5.34
C SER A 158 6.30 -3.84 -5.09
N SER A 159 5.88 -2.60 -4.79
CA SER A 159 4.48 -2.27 -4.55
C SER A 159 3.62 -2.57 -5.79
N ALA A 160 4.10 -2.18 -6.97
CA ALA A 160 3.43 -2.47 -8.23
C ALA A 160 3.34 -3.98 -8.50
N LEU A 161 4.42 -4.74 -8.30
CA LEU A 161 4.41 -6.21 -8.45
C LEU A 161 3.41 -6.86 -7.51
N GLY A 162 3.38 -6.46 -6.23
CA GLY A 162 2.42 -6.95 -5.25
C GLY A 162 0.99 -6.74 -5.71
N SER A 163 0.66 -5.53 -6.16
CA SER A 163 -0.68 -5.19 -6.67
C SER A 163 -1.06 -5.99 -7.92
N PHE A 164 -0.14 -6.14 -8.87
CA PHE A 164 -0.36 -6.94 -10.08
C PHE A 164 -0.47 -8.44 -9.82
N MET A 165 0.06 -8.96 -8.71
CA MET A 165 -0.13 -10.35 -8.31
C MET A 165 -1.48 -10.57 -7.62
N VAL A 166 -1.93 -9.62 -6.80
CA VAL A 166 -3.10 -9.77 -5.93
C VAL A 166 -4.39 -9.36 -6.64
N ALA A 167 -4.45 -8.19 -7.26
CA ALA A 167 -5.68 -7.64 -7.82
C ALA A 167 -6.33 -8.53 -8.88
N PRO A 168 -5.59 -9.10 -9.86
CA PRO A 168 -6.19 -10.02 -10.83
C PRO A 168 -6.73 -11.32 -10.21
N ARG A 169 -6.04 -11.86 -9.20
CA ARG A 169 -6.48 -13.07 -8.50
C ARG A 169 -7.75 -12.84 -7.69
N THR A 170 -7.84 -11.70 -7.00
CA THR A 170 -9.05 -11.30 -6.28
C THR A 170 -10.21 -11.14 -7.26
N LEU A 171 -9.99 -10.49 -8.40
CA LEU A 171 -11.00 -10.31 -9.42
C LEU A 171 -11.44 -11.65 -10.05
N GLN A 172 -10.51 -12.58 -10.27
CA GLN A 172 -10.79 -13.93 -10.73
C GLN A 172 -11.66 -14.70 -9.72
N ALA A 173 -11.36 -14.59 -8.42
CA ALA A 173 -12.14 -15.21 -7.36
C ALA A 173 -13.57 -14.67 -7.30
N ILE A 174 -13.74 -13.35 -7.37
CA ILE A 174 -15.05 -12.69 -7.44
C ILE A 174 -15.89 -13.23 -8.62
N GLY A 175 -15.25 -13.40 -9.79
CA GLY A 175 -15.90 -14.02 -10.95
C GLY A 175 -16.26 -15.49 -10.71
N GLY A 176 -15.40 -16.24 -10.03
CA GLY A 176 -15.64 -17.64 -9.64
C GLY A 176 -16.83 -17.79 -8.69
N ASP A 177 -16.97 -16.86 -7.76
CA ASP A 177 -18.06 -16.80 -6.78
C ASP A 177 -19.38 -16.25 -7.35
N ASN A 178 -19.41 -15.90 -8.65
CA ASN A 178 -20.59 -15.39 -9.36
C ASN A 178 -21.17 -14.10 -8.75
N VAL A 179 -20.34 -13.21 -8.27
CA VAL A 179 -20.75 -11.94 -7.63
C VAL A 179 -21.31 -10.94 -8.65
N PHE A 180 -20.80 -10.95 -9.91
CA PHE A 180 -21.30 -10.03 -10.93
C PHE A 180 -22.72 -10.41 -11.41
N PRO A 181 -23.58 -9.42 -11.72
CA PRO A 181 -24.96 -9.66 -12.16
C PRO A 181 -25.07 -10.50 -13.43
N ARG A 182 -24.08 -10.41 -14.32
CA ARG A 182 -24.08 -11.14 -15.61
C ARG A 182 -23.19 -12.37 -15.53
N GLN A 183 -23.75 -13.53 -15.78
CA GLN A 183 -23.04 -14.81 -15.80
C GLN A 183 -21.91 -14.87 -16.84
N SER A 184 -22.06 -14.18 -17.97
CA SER A 184 -21.02 -14.08 -18.99
C SER A 184 -19.77 -13.33 -18.47
N THR A 185 -19.97 -12.26 -17.69
CA THR A 185 -18.89 -11.51 -17.04
C THR A 185 -18.15 -12.38 -16.03
N ASN A 186 -18.90 -13.11 -15.18
CA ASN A 186 -18.34 -14.02 -14.20
C ASN A 186 -17.42 -15.06 -14.88
N LYS A 187 -17.95 -15.75 -15.90
CA LYS A 187 -17.19 -16.76 -16.66
C LYS A 187 -15.93 -16.18 -17.36
N TRP A 188 -16.06 -14.95 -17.90
CA TRP A 188 -14.96 -14.31 -18.61
C TRP A 188 -13.82 -13.90 -17.65
N VAL A 189 -14.18 -13.31 -16.50
CA VAL A 189 -13.22 -12.87 -15.48
C VAL A 189 -12.59 -14.06 -14.75
N ALA A 190 -13.37 -15.09 -14.43
CA ALA A 190 -12.90 -16.31 -13.76
C ALA A 190 -11.94 -17.16 -14.61
N LYS A 191 -11.89 -16.93 -15.93
CA LYS A 191 -11.10 -17.76 -16.85
C LYS A 191 -9.60 -17.56 -16.60
N GLY A 192 -8.95 -18.64 -16.15
CA GLY A 192 -7.50 -18.74 -16.01
C GLY A 192 -6.82 -19.40 -17.21
N THR A 193 -5.50 -19.47 -17.19
CA THR A 193 -4.68 -20.24 -18.14
C THR A 193 -4.72 -21.73 -17.83
N GLU A 194 -4.65 -22.59 -18.86
CA GLU A 194 -4.79 -24.03 -18.73
C GLU A 194 -3.71 -24.69 -17.82
N LYS A 195 -2.48 -24.16 -17.80
CA LYS A 195 -1.37 -24.76 -17.04
C LYS A 195 -1.36 -24.42 -15.56
N ASN A 196 -1.59 -23.15 -15.19
CA ASN A 196 -1.37 -22.65 -13.83
C ASN A 196 -2.58 -21.89 -13.28
N ASN A 197 -3.71 -21.90 -13.99
CA ASN A 197 -4.90 -21.11 -13.66
C ASN A 197 -4.61 -19.61 -13.39
N GLU A 198 -3.58 -19.06 -14.06
CA GLU A 198 -3.24 -17.64 -13.93
C GLU A 198 -4.34 -16.75 -14.54
N PRO A 199 -4.77 -15.69 -13.88
CA PRO A 199 -5.96 -14.88 -14.21
C PRO A 199 -5.74 -13.96 -15.41
N ARG A 200 -5.64 -14.50 -16.62
CA ARG A 200 -5.30 -13.72 -17.83
C ARG A 200 -6.26 -12.56 -18.10
N ASN A 201 -7.57 -12.83 -18.10
CA ASN A 201 -8.58 -11.82 -18.42
C ASN A 201 -8.68 -10.77 -17.32
N ALA A 202 -8.62 -11.21 -16.06
CA ALA A 202 -8.59 -10.32 -14.92
C ALA A 202 -7.33 -9.45 -14.91
N THR A 203 -6.16 -9.97 -15.30
CA THR A 203 -4.93 -9.17 -15.44
C THR A 203 -5.08 -8.08 -16.50
N ILE A 204 -5.71 -8.39 -17.65
CA ILE A 204 -5.96 -7.37 -18.68
C ILE A 204 -6.86 -6.26 -18.12
N LEU A 205 -7.96 -6.62 -17.47
CA LEU A 205 -8.89 -5.64 -16.90
C LEU A 205 -8.24 -4.78 -15.83
N THR A 206 -7.51 -5.37 -14.89
CA THR A 206 -6.79 -4.62 -13.86
C THR A 206 -5.69 -3.73 -14.44
N SER A 207 -5.02 -4.18 -15.52
CA SER A 207 -4.03 -3.36 -16.24
C SER A 207 -4.66 -2.13 -16.91
N VAL A 208 -5.86 -2.28 -17.49
CA VAL A 208 -6.59 -1.15 -18.08
C VAL A 208 -6.98 -0.13 -16.99
N ILE A 209 -7.48 -0.61 -15.84
CA ILE A 209 -7.80 0.26 -14.70
C ILE A 209 -6.54 1.00 -14.23
N ALA A 210 -5.42 0.27 -14.04
CA ALA A 210 -4.15 0.88 -13.63
C ALA A 210 -3.66 1.94 -14.64
N LEU A 211 -3.84 1.68 -15.95
CA LEU A 211 -3.47 2.64 -17.00
C LEU A 211 -4.23 3.96 -16.86
N VAL A 212 -5.52 3.93 -16.54
CA VAL A 212 -6.30 5.15 -16.33
C VAL A 212 -5.68 6.01 -15.23
N PHE A 213 -5.31 5.42 -14.09
CA PHE A 213 -4.66 6.16 -13.00
C PHE A 213 -3.25 6.64 -13.35
N VAL A 214 -2.48 5.86 -14.09
CA VAL A 214 -1.15 6.28 -14.58
C VAL A 214 -1.27 7.47 -15.56
N LEU A 215 -2.32 7.50 -16.38
CA LEU A 215 -2.57 8.61 -17.32
C LEU A 215 -3.00 9.90 -16.60
N MET A 216 -3.61 9.84 -15.44
CA MET A 216 -3.93 11.02 -14.63
C MET A 216 -2.67 11.82 -14.28
N GLY A 217 -1.54 11.15 -14.01
CA GLY A 217 -0.24 11.78 -13.82
C GLY A 217 -0.07 12.58 -12.53
N ASP A 218 -1.11 12.68 -11.71
CA ASP A 218 -1.11 13.35 -10.41
C ASP A 218 -1.07 12.32 -9.27
N VAL A 219 0.10 12.23 -8.63
CA VAL A 219 0.35 11.27 -7.55
C VAL A 219 -0.49 11.58 -6.31
N ASN A 220 -0.73 12.86 -6.00
CA ASN A 220 -1.50 13.26 -4.83
C ASN A 220 -2.98 12.92 -5.01
N ALA A 221 -3.56 13.22 -6.18
CA ALA A 221 -4.93 12.84 -6.48
C ALA A 221 -5.12 11.31 -6.46
N VAL A 222 -4.17 10.56 -6.99
CA VAL A 222 -4.18 9.09 -6.92
C VAL A 222 -4.08 8.61 -5.46
N ALA A 223 -3.24 9.23 -4.63
CA ALA A 223 -3.10 8.89 -3.22
C ALA A 223 -4.40 9.11 -2.43
N GLU A 224 -5.10 10.21 -2.67
CA GLU A 224 -6.42 10.47 -2.05
C GLU A 224 -7.44 9.39 -2.41
N VAL A 225 -7.56 9.05 -3.70
CA VAL A 225 -8.48 8.01 -4.17
C VAL A 225 -8.14 6.66 -3.57
N ILE A 226 -6.86 6.26 -3.59
CA ILE A 226 -6.40 5.00 -3.00
C ILE A 226 -6.69 4.96 -1.50
N SER A 227 -6.46 6.05 -0.78
CA SER A 227 -6.74 6.15 0.65
C SER A 227 -8.22 5.87 0.95
N MET A 228 -9.15 6.39 0.13
CA MET A 228 -10.58 6.12 0.30
C MET A 228 -10.89 4.63 0.14
N PHE A 229 -10.39 3.98 -0.92
CA PHE A 229 -10.63 2.55 -1.12
C PHE A 229 -10.00 1.68 -0.04
N PHE A 230 -8.82 2.02 0.46
CA PHE A 230 -8.23 1.31 1.61
C PHE A 230 -9.06 1.49 2.88
N MET A 231 -9.54 2.70 3.16
CA MET A 231 -10.40 2.97 4.32
C MET A 231 -11.71 2.17 4.26
N VAL A 232 -12.37 2.12 3.08
CA VAL A 232 -13.57 1.29 2.89
C VAL A 232 -13.24 -0.18 3.12
N THR A 233 -12.14 -0.68 2.53
CA THR A 233 -11.73 -2.08 2.67
C THR A 233 -11.45 -2.44 4.14
N TYR A 234 -10.65 -1.64 4.83
CA TYR A 234 -10.31 -1.90 6.23
C TYR A 234 -11.50 -1.71 7.16
N GLY A 235 -12.33 -0.69 6.90
CA GLY A 235 -13.58 -0.48 7.63
C GLY A 235 -14.55 -1.65 7.47
N SER A 236 -14.69 -2.19 6.25
CA SER A 236 -15.51 -3.37 5.98
C SER A 236 -14.97 -4.62 6.67
N LEU A 237 -13.66 -4.86 6.65
CA LEU A 237 -13.04 -5.98 7.37
C LEU A 237 -13.26 -5.86 8.89
N CYS A 238 -13.14 -4.66 9.44
CA CYS A 238 -13.43 -4.40 10.85
C CYS A 238 -14.91 -4.63 11.17
N LEU A 239 -15.82 -4.19 10.29
CA LEU A 239 -17.26 -4.39 10.45
C LEU A 239 -17.63 -5.88 10.37
N ILE A 240 -17.11 -6.61 9.42
CA ILE A 240 -17.29 -8.06 9.30
C ILE A 240 -16.79 -8.77 10.57
N SER A 241 -15.61 -8.42 11.06
CA SER A 241 -15.06 -8.98 12.30
C SER A 241 -15.94 -8.68 13.52
N PHE A 242 -16.52 -7.47 13.58
CA PHE A 242 -17.49 -7.09 14.61
C PHE A 242 -18.76 -7.93 14.52
N MET A 243 -19.36 -8.03 13.32
CA MET A 243 -20.59 -8.81 13.12
C MET A 243 -20.42 -10.29 13.41
N GLN A 244 -19.27 -10.88 13.05
CA GLN A 244 -18.96 -12.29 13.34
C GLN A 244 -18.93 -12.62 14.84
N HIS A 245 -18.62 -11.63 15.70
CA HIS A 245 -18.71 -11.83 17.15
C HIS A 245 -20.13 -12.10 17.66
N PHE A 246 -21.14 -11.59 16.96
CA PHE A 246 -22.55 -11.71 17.35
C PHE A 246 -23.30 -12.74 16.50
N ALA A 247 -22.76 -13.12 15.34
CA ALA A 247 -23.40 -14.07 14.43
C ALA A 247 -23.47 -15.51 14.98
N ALA A 248 -22.67 -15.84 16.00
CA ALA A 248 -22.60 -17.16 16.64
C ALA A 248 -22.48 -18.34 15.65
N ASP A 249 -21.81 -18.12 14.50
CA ASP A 249 -21.65 -19.11 13.45
C ASP A 249 -20.74 -20.25 13.96
N PRO A 250 -21.22 -21.53 13.97
CA PRO A 250 -20.43 -22.66 14.43
C PRO A 250 -19.16 -22.91 13.58
N SER A 251 -19.15 -22.45 12.33
CA SER A 251 -17.99 -22.57 11.42
C SER A 251 -16.88 -21.57 11.73
N TYR A 252 -17.19 -20.49 12.44
CA TYR A 252 -16.21 -19.46 12.80
C TYR A 252 -15.30 -19.93 13.94
N ARG A 253 -14.13 -20.45 13.58
CA ARG A 253 -13.09 -20.92 14.51
C ARG A 253 -11.80 -20.13 14.32
N PRO A 254 -11.75 -18.86 14.77
CA PRO A 254 -10.55 -18.05 14.61
C PRO A 254 -9.39 -18.59 15.46
N SER A 255 -8.19 -18.64 14.90
CA SER A 255 -6.96 -18.92 15.64
C SER A 255 -6.55 -17.75 16.54
N PHE A 256 -7.02 -16.54 16.22
CA PHE A 256 -6.79 -15.31 16.97
C PHE A 256 -8.14 -14.64 17.28
N LYS A 257 -8.37 -14.33 18.54
CA LYS A 257 -9.62 -13.66 18.98
C LYS A 257 -9.36 -12.18 19.24
N SER A 258 -9.87 -11.32 18.38
CA SER A 258 -9.95 -9.87 18.65
C SER A 258 -11.16 -9.56 19.55
N LYS A 259 -11.10 -8.46 20.28
CA LYS A 259 -12.25 -7.98 21.07
C LYS A 259 -13.21 -7.20 20.15
N TRP A 260 -14.50 -7.48 20.25
CA TRP A 260 -15.53 -6.89 19.39
C TRP A 260 -15.50 -5.36 19.33
N TYR A 261 -15.22 -4.71 20.47
CA TYR A 261 -15.20 -3.25 20.55
C TYR A 261 -14.00 -2.63 19.78
N LEU A 262 -12.87 -3.34 19.67
CA LEU A 262 -11.74 -2.88 18.84
C LEU A 262 -12.09 -2.92 17.35
N SER A 263 -12.81 -3.96 16.93
CA SER A 263 -13.29 -4.07 15.56
C SER A 263 -14.32 -2.99 15.23
N LEU A 264 -15.25 -2.72 16.13
CA LEU A 264 -16.23 -1.64 15.97
C LEU A 264 -15.55 -0.26 15.92
N LEU A 265 -14.60 -0.01 16.83
CA LEU A 265 -13.83 1.23 16.86
C LEU A 265 -13.08 1.43 15.52
N GLY A 266 -12.42 0.38 15.00
CA GLY A 266 -11.74 0.43 13.72
C GLY A 266 -12.68 0.79 12.55
N ALA A 267 -13.88 0.19 12.51
CA ALA A 267 -14.88 0.49 11.49
C ALA A 267 -15.35 1.97 11.57
N ILE A 268 -15.67 2.44 12.77
CA ILE A 268 -16.10 3.84 12.99
C ILE A 268 -14.97 4.82 12.61
N MET A 269 -13.73 4.54 13.01
CA MET A 269 -12.60 5.39 12.68
C MET A 269 -12.34 5.46 11.17
N CYS A 270 -12.45 4.36 10.45
CA CYS A 270 -12.30 4.36 8.99
C CYS A 270 -13.35 5.25 8.33
N ILE A 271 -14.63 5.10 8.70
CA ILE A 271 -15.71 5.92 8.16
C ILE A 271 -15.49 7.41 8.51
N PHE A 272 -15.17 7.71 9.76
CA PHE A 272 -14.91 9.07 10.22
C PHE A 272 -13.78 9.73 9.41
N LEU A 273 -12.65 9.04 9.26
CA LEU A 273 -11.50 9.55 8.53
C LEU A 273 -11.81 9.77 7.04
N MET A 274 -12.55 8.85 6.39
CA MET A 274 -12.96 9.03 5.00
C MET A 274 -13.68 10.37 4.77
N PHE A 275 -14.66 10.68 5.62
CA PHE A 275 -15.43 11.92 5.51
C PHE A 275 -14.62 13.16 5.89
N LYS A 276 -13.62 13.03 6.76
CA LYS A 276 -12.74 14.13 7.15
C LYS A 276 -11.68 14.45 6.09
N ILE A 277 -11.20 13.44 5.37
CA ILE A 277 -10.19 13.63 4.31
C ILE A 277 -10.84 14.30 3.09
N ASN A 278 -11.86 13.64 2.51
CA ASN A 278 -12.51 14.14 1.29
C ASN A 278 -13.92 13.55 1.17
N THR A 279 -14.93 14.31 1.54
CA THR A 279 -16.34 13.88 1.53
C THR A 279 -16.83 13.43 0.14
N PRO A 280 -16.60 14.15 -0.98
CA PRO A 280 -16.97 13.70 -2.31
C PRO A 280 -16.39 12.34 -2.69
N TYR A 281 -15.10 12.12 -2.46
CA TYR A 281 -14.45 10.84 -2.76
C TYR A 281 -14.92 9.72 -1.83
N ALA A 282 -15.24 10.01 -0.56
CA ALA A 282 -15.81 9.05 0.37
C ALA A 282 -17.17 8.56 -0.10
N ILE A 283 -18.05 9.46 -0.52
CA ILE A 283 -19.39 9.10 -1.08
C ILE A 283 -19.20 8.29 -2.36
N ALA A 284 -18.34 8.71 -3.27
CA ALA A 284 -18.09 7.99 -4.51
C ALA A 284 -17.55 6.58 -4.25
N ALA A 285 -16.62 6.40 -3.30
CA ALA A 285 -16.07 5.10 -2.94
C ALA A 285 -17.15 4.17 -2.35
N ILE A 286 -18.01 4.67 -1.48
CA ILE A 286 -19.12 3.90 -0.91
C ILE A 286 -20.11 3.48 -2.01
N LEU A 287 -20.50 4.41 -2.91
CA LEU A 287 -21.42 4.12 -4.01
C LEU A 287 -20.86 3.12 -5.02
N LEU A 288 -19.55 3.07 -5.20
CA LEU A 288 -18.90 2.08 -6.09
C LEU A 288 -18.81 0.69 -5.47
N MET A 289 -18.92 0.58 -4.13
CA MET A 289 -18.80 -0.69 -3.42
C MET A 289 -20.14 -1.33 -3.06
N VAL A 290 -21.24 -0.56 -3.09
CA VAL A 290 -22.61 -1.04 -2.88
C VAL A 290 -23.27 -1.37 -4.21
#